data_1b63b9ddccda94e44ba4a2a0a475ab8a
#
_entry.id   1b63b9ddccda94e44ba4a2a0a475ab8a
#
_cell.length_a   1.000
_cell.length_b   1.000
_cell.length_c   1.000
_cell.angle_alpha   90.00
_cell.angle_beta   90.00
_cell.angle_gamma   90.00
#
_symmetry.space_group_name_H-M   'P 1'
#
loop_
_entity.id
_entity.type
_entity.pdbx_description
1 polymer ?
#
loop_
_entity_poly.entity_id
_entity_poly.type
_entity_poly.pdbx_seq_one_letter_code
_entity_poly.pdbx_strand_id
1 'polypeptide(L)'
;MKGNISKFLFLVFCCTTAAISCSSKTGLDTTKDTYPLTAFAVKVGDSWYHSNIDQENNLVPISLLASGMGITDVNYTLCEGAEITPDPKTFIGNWQETQTVEVTSNGEKTVYTLNFTDWVEADRYIIFKDEFDVDGIPDPEKWVLCEQGGSDWNDEMSESYNQAYVKDGVLVLVGEKIDGIHKAGGIQTKDKFDFTFGRVECCARITHYPNGAFPAIWMMPQKSYYQGWPNCGEIDIMEHIKQEGYIHQTLHTHYTYDLGYKTGSTARTKCNFWDWTVYAVEWTSESITFYVNNVISFKYDNMHLSDEITKKQWPFTKDSAFYLILNMGLGDQGTWAGPVDDAKLPAVMEVDWIRVSGLEN
;
A
#
# COMPACT_ATOMS: atom_id res chain seq x y z
N MET A 1 -50.00 3.62 -50.70
CA MET A 1 -48.80 3.14 -51.42
C MET A 1 -47.70 2.90 -50.38
N LYS A 2 -47.30 1.62 -50.24
CA LYS A 2 -46.04 1.06 -49.71
C LYS A 2 -45.32 1.93 -48.63
N GLY A 3 -45.28 1.71 -47.36
CA GLY A 3 -45.00 0.49 -46.60
C GLY A 3 -43.48 0.24 -46.53
N ASN A 4 -42.78 0.72 -45.46
CA ASN A 4 -41.50 0.13 -45.06
C ASN A 4 -41.43 0.04 -43.54
N ILE A 5 -41.50 -1.17 -43.07
CA ILE A 5 -41.33 -1.62 -41.70
C ILE A 5 -39.81 -1.70 -41.47
N SER A 6 -39.29 -0.84 -40.63
CA SER A 6 -37.91 -0.95 -40.16
C SER A 6 -37.86 -1.92 -38.98
N LYS A 7 -37.17 -3.04 -39.17
CA LYS A 7 -36.88 -4.05 -38.15
C LYS A 7 -35.86 -3.48 -37.16
N PHE A 8 -36.27 -3.32 -35.92
CA PHE A 8 -35.34 -3.13 -34.79
C PHE A 8 -34.61 -4.46 -34.52
N LEU A 9 -33.32 -4.45 -34.78
CA LEU A 9 -32.42 -5.53 -34.41
C LEU A 9 -31.97 -5.31 -32.99
N PHE A 10 -32.44 -6.15 -32.05
CA PHE A 10 -31.90 -6.23 -30.71
C PHE A 10 -30.49 -6.84 -30.78
N LEU A 11 -29.46 -6.03 -30.62
CA LEU A 11 -28.11 -6.53 -30.35
C LEU A 11 -28.06 -6.97 -28.90
N VAL A 12 -28.04 -8.25 -28.66
CA VAL A 12 -27.66 -8.85 -27.38
C VAL A 12 -26.14 -8.64 -27.26
N PHE A 13 -25.71 -7.73 -26.39
CA PHE A 13 -24.32 -7.63 -25.97
C PHE A 13 -24.03 -8.84 -25.08
N CYS A 14 -23.40 -9.83 -25.66
CA CYS A 14 -22.79 -10.93 -24.93
C CYS A 14 -21.51 -10.35 -24.29
N CYS A 15 -21.54 -10.10 -22.98
CA CYS A 15 -20.31 -9.84 -22.22
C CYS A 15 -19.44 -11.10 -22.28
N THR A 16 -18.53 -11.11 -23.22
CA THR A 16 -17.41 -12.05 -23.19
C THR A 16 -16.41 -11.50 -22.18
N THR A 17 -16.36 -12.13 -21.01
CA THR A 17 -15.22 -12.04 -20.11
C THR A 17 -13.96 -12.38 -20.91
N ALA A 18 -13.13 -11.37 -21.16
CA ALA A 18 -11.82 -11.60 -21.75
C ALA A 18 -10.98 -12.32 -20.70
N ALA A 19 -10.81 -13.62 -20.87
CA ALA A 19 -9.78 -14.38 -20.21
C ALA A 19 -8.43 -13.77 -20.63
N ILE A 20 -7.75 -13.10 -19.70
CA ILE A 20 -6.36 -12.66 -19.89
C ILE A 20 -5.54 -13.94 -19.88
N SER A 21 -5.23 -14.44 -21.08
CA SER A 21 -4.27 -15.51 -21.27
C SER A 21 -2.91 -15.03 -20.79
N CYS A 22 -2.40 -15.64 -19.74
CA CYS A 22 -1.02 -15.49 -19.29
C CYS A 22 -0.09 -16.16 -20.31
N SER A 23 0.24 -15.46 -21.42
CA SER A 23 1.29 -15.90 -22.33
C SER A 23 2.59 -15.19 -21.97
N SER A 24 3.49 -15.98 -21.38
CA SER A 24 4.88 -15.63 -21.15
C SER A 24 5.61 -15.21 -22.42
N LYS A 25 6.28 -14.08 -22.41
CA LYS A 25 7.56 -13.87 -23.10
C LYS A 25 8.20 -12.56 -22.62
N THR A 26 9.15 -12.68 -21.72
CA THR A 26 10.54 -12.19 -21.83
C THR A 26 11.23 -12.32 -20.47
N GLY A 27 12.16 -13.23 -20.37
CA GLY A 27 13.42 -13.24 -19.64
C GLY A 27 13.49 -12.66 -18.21
N LEU A 28 12.48 -12.83 -17.38
CA LEU A 28 12.54 -12.70 -15.92
C LEU A 28 12.29 -14.09 -15.35
N ASP A 29 12.94 -14.39 -14.24
CA ASP A 29 12.88 -15.69 -13.55
C ASP A 29 11.43 -16.21 -13.47
N THR A 30 11.09 -17.16 -14.36
CA THR A 30 9.73 -17.66 -14.56
C THR A 30 9.49 -18.91 -13.73
N THR A 31 9.82 -18.87 -12.46
CA THR A 31 9.14 -19.67 -11.48
C THR A 31 8.07 -18.80 -10.80
N LYS A 32 7.11 -18.34 -11.59
CA LYS A 32 5.79 -18.05 -11.05
C LYS A 32 5.20 -19.44 -10.76
N ASP A 33 5.48 -19.96 -9.58
CA ASP A 33 4.68 -21.04 -9.03
C ASP A 33 3.26 -20.54 -9.08
N THR A 34 2.44 -21.19 -9.91
CA THR A 34 1.02 -20.82 -10.06
C THR A 34 0.31 -21.35 -8.82
N TYR A 35 0.39 -20.60 -7.74
CA TYR A 35 -0.33 -20.91 -6.53
C TYR A 35 -1.84 -20.99 -6.83
N PRO A 36 -2.52 -22.01 -6.27
CA PRO A 36 -3.92 -22.25 -6.60
C PRO A 36 -4.88 -21.14 -6.11
N LEU A 37 -4.55 -20.46 -5.00
CA LEU A 37 -5.27 -19.26 -4.51
C LEU A 37 -4.33 -18.06 -4.64
N THR A 38 -4.70 -17.06 -5.46
CA THR A 38 -3.82 -15.94 -5.80
C THR A 38 -4.24 -14.62 -5.15
N ALA A 39 -5.51 -14.47 -4.78
CA ALA A 39 -6.00 -13.30 -4.05
C ALA A 39 -7.13 -13.70 -3.11
N PHE A 40 -7.27 -12.98 -1.98
CA PHE A 40 -8.36 -13.12 -1.04
C PHE A 40 -8.66 -11.79 -0.36
N ALA A 41 -9.93 -11.43 -0.28
CA ALA A 41 -10.37 -10.21 0.39
C ALA A 41 -11.75 -10.43 1.05
N VAL A 42 -12.01 -9.70 2.12
CA VAL A 42 -13.32 -9.63 2.78
C VAL A 42 -13.84 -8.20 2.81
N LYS A 43 -15.16 -8.03 2.72
CA LYS A 43 -15.81 -6.73 2.79
C LYS A 43 -16.42 -6.52 4.16
N VAL A 44 -16.13 -5.36 4.78
CA VAL A 44 -16.76 -4.91 6.03
C VAL A 44 -17.25 -3.49 5.84
N GLY A 45 -18.55 -3.27 6.01
CA GLY A 45 -19.17 -2.01 5.60
C GLY A 45 -18.99 -1.78 4.10
N ASP A 46 -18.41 -0.65 3.73
CA ASP A 46 -18.13 -0.30 2.33
C ASP A 46 -16.69 -0.61 1.90
N SER A 47 -15.82 -1.06 2.80
CA SER A 47 -14.40 -1.25 2.56
C SER A 47 -14.02 -2.71 2.35
N TRP A 48 -13.11 -2.97 1.40
CA TRP A 48 -12.49 -4.25 1.17
C TRP A 48 -11.15 -4.36 1.95
N TYR A 49 -10.95 -5.50 2.60
CA TYR A 49 -9.74 -5.85 3.34
C TYR A 49 -9.04 -7.00 2.62
N HIS A 50 -7.95 -6.70 1.97
CA HIS A 50 -7.18 -7.64 1.17
C HIS A 50 -6.17 -8.40 2.02
N SER A 51 -5.99 -9.69 1.72
CA SER A 51 -5.03 -10.55 2.40
C SER A 51 -3.77 -10.74 1.56
N ASN A 52 -2.61 -10.64 2.18
CA ASN A 52 -1.37 -11.14 1.60
C ASN A 52 -1.22 -12.62 1.95
N ILE A 53 -1.48 -13.48 0.98
CA ILE A 53 -1.46 -14.91 1.17
C ILE A 53 -0.01 -15.37 1.37
N ASP A 54 0.29 -15.95 2.53
CA ASP A 54 1.55 -16.64 2.78
C ASP A 54 1.50 -18.01 2.08
N GLN A 55 2.02 -18.06 0.89
CA GLN A 55 1.98 -19.26 0.04
C GLN A 55 2.88 -20.39 0.54
N GLU A 56 3.91 -20.06 1.32
CA GLU A 56 4.84 -21.08 1.87
C GLU A 56 4.16 -21.86 3.00
N ASN A 57 3.33 -21.18 3.80
CA ASN A 57 2.62 -21.77 4.94
C ASN A 57 1.12 -22.00 4.65
N ASN A 58 0.64 -21.67 3.46
CA ASN A 58 -0.77 -21.72 3.06
C ASN A 58 -1.67 -20.96 4.04
N LEU A 59 -1.23 -19.79 4.47
CA LEU A 59 -1.94 -18.94 5.41
C LEU A 59 -2.52 -17.72 4.69
N VAL A 60 -3.79 -17.45 4.95
CA VAL A 60 -4.51 -16.25 4.49
C VAL A 60 -4.79 -15.38 5.72
N PRO A 61 -3.86 -14.49 6.09
CA PRO A 61 -4.06 -13.60 7.22
C PRO A 61 -5.11 -12.55 6.84
N ILE A 62 -6.16 -12.43 7.63
CA ILE A 62 -7.24 -11.46 7.43
C ILE A 62 -7.16 -10.46 8.57
N SER A 63 -6.75 -9.24 8.24
CA SER A 63 -6.69 -8.14 9.20
C SER A 63 -7.98 -7.34 9.14
N LEU A 64 -8.75 -7.37 10.22
CA LEU A 64 -9.98 -6.58 10.36
C LEU A 64 -9.93 -5.73 11.62
N LEU A 65 -10.63 -4.60 11.59
CA LEU A 65 -10.89 -3.77 12.78
C LEU A 65 -11.75 -4.48 13.85
N ALA A 66 -12.41 -5.57 13.47
CA ALA A 66 -13.18 -6.42 14.40
C ALA A 66 -13.19 -7.86 13.89
N SER A 67 -12.80 -8.81 14.73
CA SER A 67 -12.71 -10.24 14.39
C SER A 67 -14.03 -10.76 13.79
N GLY A 68 -14.07 -10.96 12.49
CA GLY A 68 -15.16 -11.61 11.77
C GLY A 68 -16.55 -10.96 11.83
N MET A 69 -16.73 -9.94 12.67
CA MET A 69 -18.02 -9.27 12.81
C MET A 69 -18.22 -8.27 11.67
N GLY A 70 -19.36 -8.40 11.00
CA GLY A 70 -19.77 -7.47 9.95
C GLY A 70 -19.19 -7.75 8.56
N ILE A 71 -18.54 -8.88 8.32
CA ILE A 71 -18.18 -9.30 6.96
C ILE A 71 -19.46 -9.52 6.16
N THR A 72 -19.61 -8.74 5.08
CA THR A 72 -20.80 -8.70 4.22
C THR A 72 -20.57 -9.37 2.87
N ASP A 73 -19.31 -9.49 2.43
CA ASP A 73 -18.95 -10.17 1.18
C ASP A 73 -17.52 -10.71 1.25
N VAL A 74 -17.18 -11.61 0.32
CA VAL A 74 -15.86 -12.22 0.15
C VAL A 74 -15.52 -12.24 -1.33
N ASN A 75 -14.31 -11.85 -1.66
CA ASN A 75 -13.75 -11.95 -3.00
C ASN A 75 -12.47 -12.77 -2.95
N TYR A 76 -12.26 -13.64 -3.93
CA TYR A 76 -11.04 -14.42 -4.07
C TYR A 76 -10.75 -14.73 -5.54
N THR A 77 -9.49 -14.96 -5.85
CA THR A 77 -9.03 -15.33 -7.19
C THR A 77 -8.30 -16.67 -7.13
N LEU A 78 -8.69 -17.58 -7.99
CA LEU A 78 -8.04 -18.88 -8.17
C LEU A 78 -7.26 -18.91 -9.47
N CYS A 79 -6.22 -19.75 -9.55
CA CYS A 79 -5.61 -20.07 -10.84
C CYS A 79 -6.61 -20.79 -11.77
N GLU A 80 -6.34 -20.78 -13.06
CA GLU A 80 -7.24 -21.39 -14.07
C GLU A 80 -7.49 -22.87 -13.77
N GLY A 81 -8.77 -23.25 -13.73
CA GLY A 81 -9.21 -24.63 -13.48
C GLY A 81 -9.15 -25.09 -12.03
N ALA A 82 -8.83 -24.20 -11.07
CA ALA A 82 -8.90 -24.53 -9.65
C ALA A 82 -10.31 -24.36 -9.09
N GLU A 83 -10.61 -25.16 -8.07
CA GLU A 83 -11.87 -25.12 -7.32
C GLU A 83 -11.58 -24.96 -5.82
N ILE A 84 -12.42 -24.21 -5.10
CA ILE A 84 -12.30 -23.99 -3.65
C ILE A 84 -13.49 -24.58 -2.91
N THR A 85 -13.24 -25.24 -1.79
CA THR A 85 -14.28 -25.89 -0.95
C THR A 85 -13.92 -25.81 0.53
N PRO A 86 -14.86 -25.39 1.42
CA PRO A 86 -16.14 -24.76 1.07
C PRO A 86 -15.93 -23.40 0.42
N ASP A 87 -16.92 -22.89 -0.31
CA ASP A 87 -16.88 -21.50 -0.79
C ASP A 87 -16.80 -20.57 0.42
N PRO A 88 -15.78 -19.70 0.53
CA PRO A 88 -15.62 -18.77 1.66
C PRO A 88 -16.83 -17.88 1.90
N LYS A 89 -17.66 -17.62 0.91
CA LYS A 89 -18.92 -16.87 1.06
C LYS A 89 -19.92 -17.56 2.00
N THR A 90 -19.81 -18.86 2.16
CA THR A 90 -20.68 -19.62 3.11
C THR A 90 -20.36 -19.34 4.57
N PHE A 91 -19.23 -18.71 4.85
CA PHE A 91 -18.85 -18.30 6.21
C PHE A 91 -19.48 -16.97 6.63
N ILE A 92 -20.06 -16.21 5.71
CA ILE A 92 -20.68 -14.92 6.03
C ILE A 92 -21.75 -15.10 7.11
N GLY A 93 -21.62 -14.36 8.22
CA GLY A 93 -22.45 -14.47 9.42
C GLY A 93 -22.04 -15.55 10.42
N ASN A 94 -21.05 -16.41 10.08
CA ASN A 94 -20.54 -17.48 10.94
C ASN A 94 -19.02 -17.59 10.94
N TRP A 95 -18.33 -16.48 10.73
CA TRP A 95 -16.87 -16.45 10.76
C TRP A 95 -16.35 -16.85 12.15
N GLN A 96 -15.24 -17.60 12.15
CA GLN A 96 -14.51 -17.98 13.34
C GLN A 96 -13.07 -17.46 13.22
N GLU A 97 -12.37 -17.36 14.33
CA GLU A 97 -10.98 -16.89 14.40
C GLU A 97 -10.07 -17.60 13.40
N THR A 98 -10.30 -18.88 13.19
CA THR A 98 -9.56 -19.70 12.23
C THR A 98 -10.53 -20.59 11.47
N GLN A 99 -10.45 -20.58 10.15
CA GLN A 99 -11.19 -21.45 9.25
C GLN A 99 -10.28 -21.99 8.17
N THR A 100 -10.68 -23.08 7.52
CA THR A 100 -9.90 -23.66 6.43
C THR A 100 -10.74 -23.80 5.17
N VAL A 101 -10.06 -23.65 4.04
CA VAL A 101 -10.58 -23.95 2.70
C VAL A 101 -9.60 -24.86 1.97
N GLU A 102 -10.10 -25.78 1.21
CA GLU A 102 -9.32 -26.63 0.32
C GLU A 102 -9.42 -26.11 -1.10
N VAL A 103 -8.29 -25.84 -1.73
CA VAL A 103 -8.23 -25.49 -3.15
C VAL A 103 -7.65 -26.67 -3.91
N THR A 104 -8.42 -27.18 -4.87
CA THR A 104 -8.01 -28.26 -5.77
C THR A 104 -7.59 -27.66 -7.10
N SER A 105 -6.36 -27.92 -7.53
CA SER A 105 -5.82 -27.49 -8.81
C SER A 105 -5.02 -28.63 -9.45
N ASN A 106 -5.29 -28.96 -10.71
CA ASN A 106 -4.63 -30.05 -11.42
C ASN A 106 -4.64 -31.42 -10.68
N GLY A 107 -5.68 -31.65 -9.87
CA GLY A 107 -5.83 -32.88 -9.06
C GLY A 107 -5.06 -32.86 -7.75
N GLU A 108 -4.28 -31.83 -7.47
CA GLU A 108 -3.62 -31.60 -6.19
C GLU A 108 -4.48 -30.74 -5.28
N LYS A 109 -4.42 -31.01 -3.97
CA LYS A 109 -5.20 -30.33 -2.94
C LYS A 109 -4.28 -29.53 -2.04
N THR A 110 -4.55 -28.24 -1.91
CA THR A 110 -3.88 -27.35 -0.98
C THR A 110 -4.90 -26.84 0.04
N VAL A 111 -4.61 -27.01 1.31
CA VAL A 111 -5.47 -26.49 2.39
C VAL A 111 -4.91 -25.14 2.83
N TYR A 112 -5.69 -24.10 2.66
CA TYR A 112 -5.40 -22.76 3.19
C TYR A 112 -6.10 -22.53 4.52
N THR A 113 -5.38 -21.95 5.46
CA THR A 113 -5.93 -21.50 6.74
C THR A 113 -6.27 -20.02 6.64
N LEU A 114 -7.56 -19.70 6.73
CA LEU A 114 -8.03 -18.31 6.85
C LEU A 114 -7.92 -17.96 8.34
N ASN A 115 -7.04 -17.02 8.67
CA ASN A 115 -6.76 -16.66 10.06
C ASN A 115 -7.04 -15.18 10.27
N PHE A 116 -7.98 -14.84 11.14
CA PHE A 116 -8.14 -13.49 11.63
C PHE A 116 -7.01 -13.21 12.61
N THR A 117 -6.06 -12.39 12.21
CA THR A 117 -5.05 -11.89 13.13
C THR A 117 -5.74 -10.96 14.12
N ASP A 118 -5.47 -11.18 15.42
CA ASP A 118 -6.04 -10.37 16.48
C ASP A 118 -5.77 -8.88 16.21
N TRP A 119 -6.79 -8.22 15.73
CA TRP A 119 -6.90 -6.80 15.92
C TRP A 119 -7.39 -6.58 17.34
N VAL A 120 -6.46 -6.24 18.18
CA VAL A 120 -6.80 -5.62 19.46
C VAL A 120 -7.38 -4.26 19.14
N GLU A 121 -8.69 -4.20 18.89
CA GLU A 121 -9.29 -2.98 18.43
C GLU A 121 -10.74 -2.75 18.78
N ALA A 122 -11.09 -3.06 19.99
CA ALA A 122 -12.31 -2.48 20.52
C ALA A 122 -12.21 -0.95 20.69
N ASP A 123 -11.00 -0.38 20.74
CA ASP A 123 -10.79 0.93 21.34
C ASP A 123 -9.89 1.91 20.52
N ARG A 124 -9.50 1.60 19.27
CA ARG A 124 -8.76 2.56 18.45
C ARG A 124 -9.68 3.58 17.79
N TYR A 125 -9.51 4.81 18.19
CA TYR A 125 -10.25 5.93 17.64
C TYR A 125 -9.64 6.40 16.31
N ILE A 126 -10.39 6.29 15.20
CA ILE A 126 -9.96 6.80 13.89
C ILE A 126 -9.96 8.34 13.94
N ILE A 127 -8.78 8.94 13.77
CA ILE A 127 -8.59 10.39 13.78
C ILE A 127 -8.44 10.98 12.38
N PHE A 128 -8.14 10.13 11.37
CA PHE A 128 -8.09 10.51 9.96
C PHE A 128 -8.38 9.29 9.10
N LYS A 129 -9.11 9.48 8.01
CA LYS A 129 -9.26 8.47 6.97
C LYS A 129 -9.58 9.08 5.62
N ASP A 130 -9.21 8.38 4.56
CA ASP A 130 -9.70 8.58 3.22
C ASP A 130 -9.87 7.22 2.53
N GLU A 131 -11.07 6.96 2.03
CA GLU A 131 -11.45 5.75 1.30
C GLU A 131 -11.43 6.00 -0.21
N PHE A 132 -11.13 7.23 -0.64
CA PHE A 132 -11.05 7.67 -2.04
C PHE A 132 -12.30 7.34 -2.87
N ASP A 133 -13.49 7.43 -2.26
CA ASP A 133 -14.78 7.01 -2.88
C ASP A 133 -15.30 7.95 -3.97
N VAL A 134 -14.77 9.17 -4.09
CA VAL A 134 -15.30 10.22 -4.98
C VAL A 134 -14.33 10.50 -6.12
N ASP A 135 -14.72 10.14 -7.33
CA ASP A 135 -13.92 10.38 -8.53
C ASP A 135 -13.59 11.87 -8.74
N GLY A 136 -12.37 12.14 -9.19
CA GLY A 136 -11.90 13.49 -9.49
C GLY A 136 -10.60 13.83 -8.77
N ILE A 137 -10.52 15.04 -8.20
CA ILE A 137 -9.37 15.43 -7.39
C ILE A 137 -9.48 14.83 -5.98
N PRO A 138 -8.37 14.43 -5.33
CA PRO A 138 -8.39 14.08 -3.92
C PRO A 138 -9.00 15.21 -3.07
N ASP A 139 -9.68 14.84 -1.98
CA ASP A 139 -10.39 15.79 -1.11
C ASP A 139 -9.46 16.94 -0.67
N PRO A 140 -9.70 18.18 -1.12
CA PRO A 140 -8.82 19.32 -0.83
C PRO A 140 -8.82 19.76 0.64
N GLU A 141 -9.79 19.29 1.45
CA GLU A 141 -9.77 19.50 2.89
C GLU A 141 -8.77 18.59 3.60
N LYS A 142 -8.38 17.48 2.96
CA LYS A 142 -7.45 16.49 3.49
C LYS A 142 -6.07 16.57 2.83
N TRP A 143 -6.03 16.86 1.54
CA TRP A 143 -4.83 16.70 0.71
C TRP A 143 -4.44 17.97 -0.03
N VAL A 144 -3.13 18.14 -0.18
CA VAL A 144 -2.51 19.07 -1.14
C VAL A 144 -1.58 18.27 -2.04
N LEU A 145 -1.31 18.80 -3.25
CA LEU A 145 -0.30 18.20 -4.13
C LEU A 145 1.09 18.33 -3.51
N CYS A 146 1.96 17.35 -3.77
CA CYS A 146 3.39 17.47 -3.47
C CYS A 146 4.02 18.51 -4.40
N GLU A 147 4.81 19.41 -3.82
CA GLU A 147 5.52 20.45 -4.55
C GLU A 147 6.77 19.90 -5.22
N GLN A 148 7.14 20.44 -6.38
CA GLN A 148 8.43 20.16 -7.02
C GLN A 148 9.56 20.67 -6.14
N GLY A 149 10.59 19.88 -5.98
CA GLY A 149 11.74 20.19 -5.13
C GLY A 149 13.05 19.74 -5.75
N GLY A 150 14.08 19.57 -4.92
CA GLY A 150 15.41 19.16 -5.36
C GLY A 150 15.85 17.82 -4.74
N SER A 151 14.93 17.02 -4.24
CA SER A 151 15.22 15.69 -3.71
C SER A 151 14.76 14.61 -4.71
N ASP A 152 15.40 13.46 -4.69
CA ASP A 152 15.15 12.33 -5.60
C ASP A 152 13.66 11.94 -5.73
N TRP A 153 12.86 12.17 -4.69
CA TRP A 153 11.46 11.79 -4.68
C TRP A 153 10.53 12.84 -5.30
N ASN A 154 10.97 14.14 -5.38
CA ASN A 154 10.09 15.23 -5.79
C ASN A 154 10.68 16.18 -6.86
N ASP A 155 11.83 15.87 -7.43
CA ASP A 155 12.42 16.70 -8.50
C ASP A 155 11.58 16.69 -9.79
N GLU A 156 10.80 15.64 -10.01
CA GLU A 156 9.89 15.48 -11.15
C GLU A 156 8.41 15.68 -10.80
N MET A 157 8.08 16.19 -9.58
CA MET A 157 6.69 16.43 -9.19
C MET A 157 6.00 17.45 -10.10
N SER A 158 4.84 17.06 -10.62
CA SER A 158 4.13 17.85 -11.63
C SER A 158 3.26 18.96 -11.04
N GLU A 159 2.98 18.92 -9.75
CA GLU A 159 2.00 19.78 -9.07
C GLU A 159 0.63 19.80 -9.79
N SER A 160 0.23 18.64 -10.31
CA SER A 160 -0.95 18.53 -11.17
C SER A 160 -1.81 17.31 -10.78
N TYR A 161 -3.11 17.52 -10.73
CA TYR A 161 -4.08 16.45 -10.55
C TYR A 161 -4.20 15.51 -11.77
N ASN A 162 -3.50 15.78 -12.86
CA ASN A 162 -3.40 14.81 -13.96
C ASN A 162 -2.55 13.58 -13.59
N GLN A 163 -1.62 13.73 -12.64
CA GLN A 163 -0.78 12.64 -12.14
C GLN A 163 -1.18 12.15 -10.74
N ALA A 164 -2.16 12.82 -10.08
CA ALA A 164 -2.67 12.43 -8.77
C ALA A 164 -4.18 12.68 -8.70
N TYR A 165 -4.98 11.64 -8.93
CA TYR A 165 -6.43 11.75 -9.04
C TYR A 165 -7.14 10.52 -8.46
N VAL A 166 -8.43 10.65 -8.15
CA VAL A 166 -9.29 9.54 -7.73
C VAL A 166 -10.10 9.05 -8.91
N LYS A 167 -10.14 7.74 -9.10
CA LYS A 167 -10.93 7.09 -10.15
C LYS A 167 -11.35 5.70 -9.73
N ASP A 168 -12.62 5.36 -9.98
CA ASP A 168 -13.21 4.06 -9.70
C ASP A 168 -12.98 3.60 -8.22
N GLY A 169 -13.04 4.56 -7.28
CA GLY A 169 -12.89 4.30 -5.85
C GLY A 169 -11.45 4.09 -5.38
N VAL A 170 -10.44 4.53 -6.14
CA VAL A 170 -9.03 4.47 -5.74
C VAL A 170 -8.29 5.76 -6.07
N LEU A 171 -7.34 6.14 -5.23
CA LEU A 171 -6.35 7.16 -5.59
C LEU A 171 -5.35 6.55 -6.59
N VAL A 172 -5.14 7.24 -7.70
CA VAL A 172 -4.18 6.86 -8.74
C VAL A 172 -3.03 7.86 -8.77
N LEU A 173 -1.82 7.39 -8.53
CA LEU A 173 -0.58 8.18 -8.60
C LEU A 173 0.24 7.70 -9.80
N VAL A 174 0.57 8.62 -10.68
CA VAL A 174 1.18 8.32 -11.99
C VAL A 174 2.54 9.01 -12.12
N GLY A 175 3.51 8.25 -12.58
CA GLY A 175 4.77 8.78 -13.12
C GLY A 175 4.80 8.55 -14.62
N GLU A 176 4.91 9.60 -15.43
CA GLU A 176 4.85 9.51 -16.89
C GLU A 176 5.76 10.50 -17.58
N LYS A 177 5.88 10.39 -18.89
CA LYS A 177 6.62 11.35 -19.71
C LYS A 177 5.71 12.00 -20.75
N ILE A 178 5.55 13.32 -20.65
CA ILE A 178 4.71 14.13 -21.53
C ILE A 178 5.60 15.17 -22.22
N ASP A 179 5.58 15.21 -23.56
CA ASP A 179 6.37 16.14 -24.37
C ASP A 179 7.88 16.12 -24.03
N GLY A 180 8.39 14.94 -23.68
CA GLY A 180 9.79 14.74 -23.33
C GLY A 180 10.18 15.09 -21.89
N ILE A 181 9.22 15.54 -21.07
CA ILE A 181 9.41 15.92 -19.67
C ILE A 181 8.79 14.87 -18.76
N HIS A 182 9.54 14.41 -17.76
CA HIS A 182 9.03 13.54 -16.70
C HIS A 182 8.04 14.32 -15.81
N LYS A 183 7.00 13.65 -15.41
CA LYS A 183 5.95 14.16 -14.50
C LYS A 183 5.54 13.11 -13.52
N ALA A 184 5.70 13.39 -12.26
CA ALA A 184 5.38 12.51 -11.15
C ALA A 184 4.20 13.05 -10.35
N GLY A 185 3.36 12.16 -9.81
CA GLY A 185 2.21 12.49 -8.99
C GLY A 185 2.44 12.21 -7.52
N GLY A 186 1.98 13.11 -6.66
CA GLY A 186 2.00 12.91 -5.22
C GLY A 186 1.04 13.84 -4.50
N ILE A 187 0.53 13.36 -3.36
CA ILE A 187 -0.33 14.12 -2.44
C ILE A 187 0.20 14.00 -1.02
N GLN A 188 -0.10 15.00 -0.20
CA GLN A 188 0.34 15.05 1.19
C GLN A 188 -0.71 15.73 2.06
N THR A 189 -0.72 15.38 3.36
CA THR A 189 -1.62 16.04 4.34
C THR A 189 -0.98 17.24 5.01
N LYS A 190 0.11 17.78 4.47
CA LYS A 190 0.83 18.95 4.99
C LYS A 190 -0.10 20.13 5.15
N ASP A 191 -0.08 20.80 6.31
CA ASP A 191 -0.93 21.92 6.69
C ASP A 191 -2.45 21.62 6.71
N LYS A 192 -2.83 20.34 6.60
CA LYS A 192 -4.21 19.85 6.67
C LYS A 192 -4.43 18.92 7.86
N PHE A 193 -3.56 17.90 7.97
CA PHE A 193 -3.61 16.93 9.04
C PHE A 193 -2.21 16.47 9.41
N ASP A 194 -1.91 16.49 10.68
CA ASP A 194 -0.75 15.88 11.32
C ASP A 194 -1.16 15.21 12.63
N PHE A 195 -0.35 14.33 13.15
CA PHE A 195 -0.63 13.64 14.40
C PHE A 195 0.65 13.28 15.15
N THR A 196 0.48 13.02 16.43
CA THR A 196 1.53 12.54 17.34
C THR A 196 1.06 11.25 17.97
N PHE A 197 1.82 10.18 17.79
CA PHE A 197 1.49 8.81 18.22
C PHE A 197 0.19 8.29 17.61
N GLY A 198 0.23 7.05 17.19
CA GLY A 198 -0.90 6.43 16.52
C GLY A 198 -0.45 5.32 15.60
N ARG A 199 -1.39 4.79 14.85
CA ARG A 199 -1.15 3.79 13.82
C ARG A 199 -1.66 4.28 12.47
N VAL A 200 -0.79 4.27 11.48
CA VAL A 200 -1.13 4.49 10.07
C VAL A 200 -1.30 3.14 9.40
N GLU A 201 -2.32 3.03 8.58
CA GLU A 201 -2.55 1.89 7.70
C GLU A 201 -2.93 2.40 6.32
N CYS A 202 -2.30 1.87 5.29
CA CYS A 202 -2.53 2.23 3.91
C CYS A 202 -2.62 0.97 3.06
N CYS A 203 -3.75 0.76 2.39
CA CYS A 203 -3.94 -0.32 1.43
C CYS A 203 -3.59 0.19 0.03
N ALA A 204 -2.53 -0.36 -0.56
CA ALA A 204 -2.03 0.08 -1.85
C ALA A 204 -1.51 -1.08 -2.69
N ARG A 205 -1.43 -0.86 -4.01
CA ARG A 205 -0.76 -1.76 -4.95
C ARG A 205 -0.02 -0.98 -6.02
N ILE A 206 0.95 -1.62 -6.64
CA ILE A 206 1.67 -1.08 -7.78
C ILE A 206 1.19 -1.84 -9.02
N THR A 207 0.47 -1.18 -9.93
CA THR A 207 -0.12 -1.85 -11.10
C THR A 207 0.78 -1.82 -12.32
N HIS A 208 1.68 -0.84 -12.39
CA HIS A 208 2.70 -0.77 -13.43
C HIS A 208 4.00 -0.18 -12.88
N TYR A 209 5.10 -0.89 -13.07
CA TYR A 209 6.38 -0.56 -12.46
C TYR A 209 7.55 -0.66 -13.44
N PRO A 210 7.92 0.42 -14.15
CA PRO A 210 9.18 0.50 -14.88
C PRO A 210 10.36 0.64 -13.92
N ASN A 211 11.54 0.21 -14.34
CA ASN A 211 12.77 0.48 -13.58
C ASN A 211 12.95 2.00 -13.41
N GLY A 212 13.40 2.45 -12.26
CA GLY A 212 13.54 3.87 -11.93
C GLY A 212 12.25 4.53 -11.39
N ALA A 213 11.10 3.84 -11.38
CA ALA A 213 9.95 4.32 -10.62
C ALA A 213 10.21 4.25 -9.11
N PHE A 214 9.62 5.17 -8.36
CA PHE A 214 9.84 5.32 -6.93
C PHE A 214 8.53 5.61 -6.18
N PRO A 215 7.62 4.61 -6.06
CA PRO A 215 6.45 4.72 -5.23
C PRO A 215 6.83 4.72 -3.74
N ALA A 216 6.16 5.59 -2.97
CA ALA A 216 6.37 5.70 -1.53
C ALA A 216 5.11 6.05 -0.75
N ILE A 217 5.00 5.50 0.45
CA ILE A 217 4.05 5.81 1.51
C ILE A 217 4.89 6.13 2.75
N TRP A 218 4.86 7.37 3.20
CA TRP A 218 5.80 7.84 4.21
C TRP A 218 5.31 9.06 4.97
N MET A 219 6.09 9.52 5.94
CA MET A 219 5.72 10.64 6.79
C MET A 219 6.91 11.56 7.08
N MET A 220 6.63 12.86 7.06
CA MET A 220 7.55 13.92 7.47
C MET A 220 6.94 14.77 8.59
N PRO A 221 7.78 15.39 9.44
CA PRO A 221 7.25 16.22 10.51
C PRO A 221 6.71 17.56 10.00
N GLN A 222 5.46 17.86 10.34
CA GLN A 222 4.90 19.22 10.31
C GLN A 222 5.50 20.04 11.44
N LYS A 223 5.65 19.40 12.60
CA LYS A 223 6.32 19.94 13.77
C LYS A 223 7.38 18.93 14.24
N SER A 224 8.60 19.37 14.43
CA SER A 224 9.71 18.52 14.81
C SER A 224 10.38 18.95 16.11
N TYR A 225 10.78 17.97 16.91
CA TYR A 225 11.57 18.19 18.14
C TYR A 225 12.98 18.72 17.82
N TYR A 226 13.68 18.07 16.87
CA TYR A 226 14.95 18.55 16.31
C TYR A 226 14.75 19.16 14.93
N GLN A 227 15.48 20.22 14.62
CA GLN A 227 15.35 20.92 13.34
C GLN A 227 16.26 20.36 12.25
N GLY A 228 15.77 20.40 11.02
CA GLY A 228 16.49 20.03 9.81
C GLY A 228 16.65 18.53 9.61
N TRP A 229 16.52 18.11 8.36
CA TRP A 229 16.71 16.71 7.97
C TRP A 229 18.21 16.32 8.02
N PRO A 230 18.56 15.09 8.47
CA PRO A 230 17.70 14.02 9.00
C PRO A 230 17.40 14.13 10.51
N ASN A 231 17.79 15.23 11.19
CA ASN A 231 17.60 15.38 12.63
C ASN A 231 16.12 15.36 13.02
N CYS A 232 15.25 15.89 12.16
CA CYS A 232 13.82 16.02 12.45
C CYS A 232 13.08 14.68 12.44
N GLY A 233 13.70 13.63 11.91
CA GLY A 233 13.08 12.32 11.71
C GLY A 233 12.30 12.21 10.40
N GLU A 234 12.22 10.98 9.88
CA GLU A 234 11.43 10.57 8.72
C GLU A 234 11.02 9.11 8.93
N ILE A 235 9.81 8.76 8.53
CA ILE A 235 9.25 7.41 8.71
C ILE A 235 8.73 6.92 7.35
N ASP A 236 9.45 5.98 6.73
CA ASP A 236 9.11 5.40 5.44
C ASP A 236 8.38 4.09 5.63
N ILE A 237 7.05 4.13 5.45
CA ILE A 237 6.17 2.97 5.70
C ILE A 237 6.32 1.95 4.58
N MET A 238 6.45 2.41 3.35
CA MET A 238 6.71 1.60 2.17
C MET A 238 7.43 2.42 1.12
N GLU A 239 8.52 1.89 0.61
CA GLU A 239 9.21 2.38 -0.58
C GLU A 239 9.56 1.19 -1.47
N HIS A 240 9.52 1.38 -2.79
CA HIS A 240 9.95 0.36 -3.72
C HIS A 240 10.82 0.93 -4.83
N ILE A 241 11.92 0.24 -5.15
CA ILE A 241 12.87 0.62 -6.19
C ILE A 241 13.40 -0.58 -6.97
N LYS A 242 13.94 -0.33 -8.18
CA LYS A 242 14.80 -1.25 -8.95
C LYS A 242 14.20 -2.63 -9.23
N GLN A 243 12.88 -2.77 -9.29
CA GLN A 243 12.21 -4.06 -9.53
C GLN A 243 12.64 -5.17 -8.56
N GLU A 244 12.97 -4.81 -7.33
CA GLU A 244 13.33 -5.76 -6.28
C GLU A 244 12.10 -6.58 -5.84
N GLY A 245 12.28 -7.79 -5.36
CA GLY A 245 11.19 -8.66 -4.90
C GLY A 245 10.74 -8.34 -3.47
N TYR A 246 11.02 -7.14 -2.96
CA TYR A 246 10.70 -6.68 -1.60
C TYR A 246 10.50 -5.16 -1.59
N ILE A 247 9.84 -4.68 -0.57
CA ILE A 247 9.73 -3.26 -0.27
C ILE A 247 10.76 -2.86 0.79
N HIS A 248 11.09 -1.58 0.84
CA HIS A 248 11.89 -0.99 1.92
C HIS A 248 10.98 -0.33 2.93
N GLN A 249 11.37 -0.42 4.20
CA GLN A 249 10.78 0.30 5.32
C GLN A 249 11.95 0.89 6.11
N THR A 250 11.93 2.19 6.38
CA THR A 250 13.12 2.88 6.89
C THR A 250 12.75 3.94 7.92
N LEU A 251 13.69 4.23 8.83
CA LEU A 251 13.67 5.39 9.70
C LEU A 251 14.94 6.20 9.51
N HIS A 252 14.80 7.45 9.12
CA HIS A 252 15.90 8.38 9.02
C HIS A 252 15.96 9.29 10.25
N THR A 253 17.10 9.30 10.90
CA THR A 253 17.44 10.20 12.00
C THR A 253 18.92 10.58 11.87
N HIS A 254 19.39 11.57 12.59
CA HIS A 254 20.83 11.84 12.66
C HIS A 254 21.63 10.61 13.08
N TYR A 255 21.10 9.85 14.04
CA TYR A 255 21.74 8.63 14.54
C TYR A 255 21.89 7.56 13.45
N THR A 256 20.83 7.32 12.67
CA THR A 256 20.82 6.26 11.66
C THR A 256 21.47 6.68 10.34
N TYR A 257 21.29 7.93 9.93
CA TYR A 257 21.74 8.44 8.63
C TYR A 257 23.16 9.03 8.69
N ASP A 258 23.35 10.06 9.51
CA ASP A 258 24.64 10.78 9.57
C ASP A 258 25.71 10.00 10.34
N LEU A 259 25.33 9.40 11.47
CA LEU A 259 26.26 8.63 12.31
C LEU A 259 26.38 7.16 11.88
N GLY A 260 25.53 6.70 10.99
CA GLY A 260 25.61 5.38 10.36
C GLY A 260 25.20 4.19 11.24
N TYR A 261 24.50 4.41 12.36
CA TYR A 261 23.99 3.35 13.26
C TYR A 261 22.70 2.74 12.68
N LYS A 262 22.81 1.96 11.62
CA LYS A 262 21.67 1.45 10.83
C LYS A 262 20.99 0.19 11.40
N THR A 263 21.51 -0.39 12.47
CA THR A 263 20.94 -1.62 13.03
C THR A 263 19.51 -1.39 13.52
N GLY A 264 18.56 -2.15 12.97
CA GLY A 264 17.14 -2.06 13.32
C GLY A 264 16.40 -0.81 12.82
N SER A 265 17.00 0.01 11.95
CA SER A 265 16.36 1.21 11.38
C SER A 265 15.84 1.03 9.96
N THR A 266 16.06 -0.11 9.34
CA THR A 266 15.59 -0.44 7.99
C THR A 266 15.30 -1.92 7.87
N ALA A 267 14.30 -2.26 7.08
CA ALA A 267 13.97 -3.63 6.70
C ALA A 267 13.72 -3.72 5.19
N ARG A 268 13.95 -4.93 4.66
CA ARG A 268 13.57 -5.35 3.31
C ARG A 268 12.54 -6.45 3.46
N THR A 269 11.28 -6.10 3.23
CA THR A 269 10.16 -6.99 3.50
C THR A 269 9.58 -7.53 2.21
N LYS A 270 9.61 -8.87 2.05
CA LYS A 270 8.97 -9.52 0.91
C LYS A 270 7.46 -9.42 1.04
N CYS A 271 6.79 -8.97 -0.01
CA CYS A 271 5.34 -8.96 -0.13
C CYS A 271 4.92 -8.95 -1.59
N ASN A 272 3.64 -9.23 -1.85
CA ASN A 272 3.09 -9.11 -3.19
C ASN A 272 2.58 -7.69 -3.44
N PHE A 273 3.50 -6.74 -3.63
CA PHE A 273 3.15 -5.33 -3.89
C PHE A 273 2.40 -5.09 -5.22
N TRP A 274 2.27 -6.12 -6.08
CA TRP A 274 1.45 -6.08 -7.29
C TRP A 274 -0.05 -6.22 -7.01
N ASP A 275 -0.40 -6.69 -5.83
CA ASP A 275 -1.76 -6.85 -5.36
C ASP A 275 -2.00 -5.98 -4.12
N TRP A 276 -3.25 -5.81 -3.75
CA TRP A 276 -3.63 -5.03 -2.59
C TRP A 276 -2.92 -5.52 -1.34
N THR A 277 -2.13 -4.65 -0.75
CA THR A 277 -1.30 -4.92 0.43
C THR A 277 -1.45 -3.80 1.43
N VAL A 278 -1.67 -4.14 2.69
CA VAL A 278 -1.76 -3.16 3.78
C VAL A 278 -0.38 -2.93 4.37
N TYR A 279 0.12 -1.73 4.20
CA TYR A 279 1.35 -1.25 4.82
C TYR A 279 1.00 -0.43 6.04
N ALA A 280 1.65 -0.70 7.17
CA ALA A 280 1.32 0.00 8.39
C ALA A 280 2.55 0.33 9.25
N VAL A 281 2.39 1.37 10.05
CA VAL A 281 3.33 1.73 11.11
C VAL A 281 2.57 2.11 12.38
N GLU A 282 3.04 1.64 13.51
CA GLU A 282 2.56 2.05 14.83
C GLU A 282 3.66 2.84 15.52
N TRP A 283 3.36 4.07 15.88
CA TRP A 283 4.27 4.98 16.53
C TRP A 283 3.80 5.30 17.95
N THR A 284 4.62 4.96 18.92
CA THR A 284 4.43 5.23 20.35
C THR A 284 5.56 6.13 20.88
N SER A 285 5.52 6.51 22.16
CA SER A 285 6.65 7.19 22.81
C SER A 285 7.91 6.33 22.91
N GLU A 286 7.75 5.00 22.87
CA GLU A 286 8.81 4.04 23.16
C GLU A 286 9.31 3.29 21.94
N SER A 287 8.50 3.22 20.87
CA SER A 287 8.86 2.46 19.69
C SER A 287 8.09 2.87 18.45
N ILE A 288 8.68 2.55 17.30
CA ILE A 288 8.02 2.55 16.00
C ILE A 288 8.07 1.13 15.45
N THR A 289 6.91 0.53 15.22
CA THR A 289 6.76 -0.84 14.75
C THR A 289 6.12 -0.83 13.36
N PHE A 290 6.74 -1.51 12.40
CA PHE A 290 6.29 -1.60 11.02
C PHE A 290 5.63 -2.94 10.75
N TYR A 291 4.64 -2.91 9.86
CA TYR A 291 3.86 -4.10 9.50
C TYR A 291 3.63 -4.14 7.99
N VAL A 292 3.53 -5.36 7.47
CA VAL A 292 2.96 -5.65 6.15
C VAL A 292 1.86 -6.68 6.36
N ASN A 293 0.63 -6.36 5.95
CA ASN A 293 -0.55 -7.19 6.18
C ASN A 293 -0.67 -7.66 7.64
N ASN A 294 -0.48 -6.74 8.55
CA ASN A 294 -0.53 -6.92 10.01
C ASN A 294 0.57 -7.83 10.61
N VAL A 295 1.50 -8.31 9.80
CA VAL A 295 2.68 -9.04 10.28
C VAL A 295 3.80 -8.04 10.55
N ILE A 296 4.38 -8.10 11.74
CA ILE A 296 5.52 -7.23 12.11
C ILE A 296 6.69 -7.52 11.18
N SER A 297 7.17 -6.48 10.50
CA SER A 297 8.38 -6.56 9.68
C SER A 297 9.63 -6.15 10.45
N PHE A 298 9.58 -5.08 11.22
CA PHE A 298 10.61 -4.72 12.17
C PHE A 298 10.11 -3.71 13.21
N LYS A 299 10.92 -3.51 14.25
CA LYS A 299 10.66 -2.57 15.34
C LYS A 299 11.91 -1.77 15.64
N TYR A 300 11.75 -0.47 15.85
CA TYR A 300 12.79 0.45 16.29
C TYR A 300 12.42 1.05 17.62
N ASP A 301 13.26 0.85 18.63
CA ASP A 301 12.99 1.28 19.98
C ASP A 301 13.69 2.61 20.32
N ASN A 302 13.05 3.40 21.17
CA ASN A 302 13.66 4.53 21.84
C ASN A 302 14.73 4.01 22.80
N MET A 303 15.99 4.30 22.52
CA MET A 303 17.13 3.78 23.29
C MET A 303 17.39 4.57 24.57
N HIS A 304 16.66 5.67 24.82
CA HIS A 304 16.86 6.56 25.98
C HIS A 304 18.34 6.91 26.21
N LEU A 305 19.04 7.30 25.16
CA LEU A 305 20.48 7.57 25.21
C LEU A 305 20.77 8.74 26.14
N SER A 306 21.76 8.60 26.99
CA SER A 306 22.21 9.67 27.88
C SER A 306 22.77 10.90 27.15
N ASP A 307 23.22 10.71 25.90
CA ASP A 307 23.72 11.71 24.97
C ASP A 307 22.78 11.99 23.79
N GLU A 308 21.46 11.80 23.99
CA GLU A 308 20.41 11.93 22.97
C GLU A 308 20.45 13.26 22.23
N ILE A 309 20.73 14.39 22.92
CA ILE A 309 20.83 15.72 22.29
C ILE A 309 21.90 15.76 21.20
N THR A 310 23.00 15.01 21.36
CA THR A 310 24.08 14.93 20.39
C THR A 310 23.77 13.89 19.31
N LYS A 311 23.22 12.75 19.68
CA LYS A 311 22.97 11.64 18.77
C LYS A 311 21.65 11.74 18.02
N LYS A 312 20.64 12.38 18.63
CA LYS A 312 19.31 12.56 18.06
C LYS A 312 18.76 11.25 17.49
N GLN A 313 18.82 10.21 18.35
CA GLN A 313 18.33 8.89 18.01
C GLN A 313 16.81 8.86 17.93
N TRP A 314 16.14 9.66 18.79
CA TRP A 314 14.70 9.64 18.94
C TRP A 314 14.05 11.02 18.74
N PRO A 315 13.90 11.47 17.47
CA PRO A 315 13.15 12.70 17.16
C PRO A 315 11.62 12.53 17.27
N PHE A 316 11.14 11.32 17.43
CA PHE A 316 9.73 10.90 17.39
C PHE A 316 9.05 11.07 18.75
N THR A 317 9.18 12.26 19.34
CA THR A 317 8.70 12.59 20.69
C THR A 317 7.26 13.11 20.67
N LYS A 318 6.64 13.25 21.85
CA LYS A 318 5.33 13.90 22.02
C LYS A 318 5.27 15.36 21.51
N ASP A 319 6.41 15.98 21.27
CA ASP A 319 6.53 17.36 20.77
C ASP A 319 6.71 17.41 19.23
N SER A 320 6.71 16.25 18.58
CA SER A 320 6.73 16.10 17.12
C SER A 320 5.35 15.71 16.61
N ALA A 321 4.97 16.22 15.44
CA ALA A 321 3.75 15.83 14.74
C ALA A 321 4.08 15.60 13.26
N PHE A 322 3.62 14.49 12.69
CA PHE A 322 3.97 14.06 11.34
C PHE A 322 2.75 14.09 10.43
N TYR A 323 2.97 14.49 9.18
CA TYR A 323 1.98 14.42 8.11
C TYR A 323 2.30 13.30 7.13
N LEU A 324 1.30 12.86 6.39
CA LEU A 324 1.37 11.76 5.42
C LEU A 324 1.79 12.25 4.04
N ILE A 325 2.56 11.44 3.32
CA ILE A 325 2.94 11.66 1.92
C ILE A 325 2.72 10.35 1.16
N LEU A 326 2.06 10.45 0.01
CA LEU A 326 1.84 9.36 -0.94
C LEU A 326 2.32 9.84 -2.31
N ASN A 327 3.32 9.18 -2.91
CA ASN A 327 3.84 9.61 -4.20
C ASN A 327 4.28 8.45 -5.11
N MET A 328 4.30 8.75 -6.41
CA MET A 328 4.98 8.00 -7.43
C MET A 328 6.09 8.88 -7.99
N GLY A 329 7.30 8.80 -7.42
CA GLY A 329 8.49 9.48 -7.92
C GLY A 329 9.07 8.80 -9.17
N LEU A 330 9.89 9.52 -9.90
CA LEU A 330 10.69 9.02 -11.03
C LEU A 330 12.15 9.38 -10.78
N GLY A 331 13.03 8.39 -10.83
CA GLY A 331 14.43 8.59 -10.55
C GLY A 331 15.26 8.92 -11.79
N ASP A 332 16.33 9.64 -11.56
CA ASP A 332 17.36 10.00 -12.53
C ASP A 332 18.67 9.24 -12.32
N GLN A 333 19.61 9.46 -13.24
CA GLN A 333 20.95 8.87 -13.12
C GLN A 333 21.67 9.41 -11.88
N GLY A 334 22.04 8.50 -10.98
CA GLY A 334 22.72 8.84 -9.73
C GLY A 334 21.80 8.90 -8.51
N THR A 335 20.48 8.87 -8.71
CA THR A 335 19.49 8.75 -7.62
C THR A 335 19.41 7.32 -7.09
N TRP A 336 18.78 7.16 -5.94
CA TRP A 336 18.63 5.85 -5.32
C TRP A 336 17.79 4.88 -6.17
N ALA A 337 16.70 5.36 -6.77
CA ALA A 337 15.86 4.57 -7.68
C ALA A 337 16.59 4.25 -9.00
N GLY A 338 17.55 5.08 -9.41
CA GLY A 338 18.20 5.02 -10.71
C GLY A 338 17.33 5.59 -11.83
N PRO A 339 17.86 5.69 -13.05
CA PRO A 339 17.15 6.32 -14.16
C PRO A 339 15.91 5.52 -14.55
N VAL A 340 14.82 6.24 -14.81
CA VAL A 340 13.58 5.63 -15.26
C VAL A 340 13.69 5.09 -16.69
N ASP A 341 13.10 3.92 -16.94
CA ASP A 341 12.96 3.33 -18.27
C ASP A 341 11.77 3.97 -19.00
N ASP A 342 12.02 5.04 -19.72
CA ASP A 342 11.03 5.82 -20.46
C ASP A 342 10.13 4.97 -21.39
N ALA A 343 10.69 3.89 -21.95
CA ALA A 343 9.96 3.05 -22.89
C ALA A 343 8.86 2.22 -22.20
N LYS A 344 8.89 2.15 -20.89
CA LYS A 344 7.96 1.39 -20.06
C LYS A 344 7.06 2.27 -19.18
N LEU A 345 7.11 3.57 -19.32
CA LEU A 345 6.15 4.45 -18.65
C LEU A 345 4.73 4.27 -19.22
N PRO A 346 3.68 4.57 -18.47
CA PRO A 346 3.68 5.20 -17.14
C PRO A 346 4.01 4.22 -16.02
N ALA A 347 4.50 4.73 -14.87
CA ALA A 347 4.51 4.05 -13.58
C ALA A 347 3.20 4.36 -12.86
N VAL A 348 2.60 3.37 -12.17
CA VAL A 348 1.30 3.57 -11.50
C VAL A 348 1.27 2.88 -10.15
N MET A 349 0.93 3.63 -9.11
CA MET A 349 0.52 3.14 -7.80
C MET A 349 -0.94 3.51 -7.56
N GLU A 350 -1.72 2.56 -7.07
CA GLU A 350 -3.10 2.75 -6.65
C GLU A 350 -3.22 2.59 -5.13
N VAL A 351 -4.01 3.45 -4.49
CA VAL A 351 -4.31 3.38 -3.07
C VAL A 351 -5.82 3.26 -2.89
N ASP A 352 -6.26 2.16 -2.26
CA ASP A 352 -7.66 1.88 -1.97
C ASP A 352 -8.15 2.75 -0.80
N TRP A 353 -7.37 2.77 0.29
CA TRP A 353 -7.68 3.59 1.45
C TRP A 353 -6.43 3.88 2.30
N ILE A 354 -6.53 4.91 3.13
CA ILE A 354 -5.58 5.22 4.19
C ILE A 354 -6.32 5.63 5.46
N ARG A 355 -5.83 5.16 6.63
CA ARG A 355 -6.43 5.43 7.93
C ARG A 355 -5.36 5.72 8.97
N VAL A 356 -5.67 6.63 9.89
CA VAL A 356 -4.87 6.89 11.07
C VAL A 356 -5.74 6.70 12.30
N SER A 357 -5.33 5.85 13.21
CA SER A 357 -5.96 5.69 14.51
C SER A 357 -5.05 6.21 15.62
N GLY A 358 -5.64 6.95 16.57
CA GLY A 358 -4.94 7.36 17.79
C GLY A 358 -4.68 6.14 18.69
N LEU A 359 -3.63 6.23 19.50
CA LEU A 359 -3.45 5.29 20.62
C LEU A 359 -4.29 5.81 21.80
N GLU A 360 -4.92 4.91 22.54
CA GLU A 360 -5.52 5.28 23.84
C GLU A 360 -4.43 5.78 24.80
N ASN A 361 -4.76 6.86 25.52
CA ASN A 361 -3.92 7.43 26.57
C ASN A 361 -3.89 6.54 27.82
#